data_960b0040602287b47479cf96e2ab1224
#
_entry.id   960b0040602287b47479cf96e2ab1224
#
_cell.length_a   1.000
_cell.length_b   1.000
_cell.length_c   1.000
_cell.angle_alpha   90.00
_cell.angle_beta   90.00
_cell.angle_gamma   90.00
#
_symmetry.space_group_name_H-M   'P 1'
#
loop_
_entity.id
_entity.type
_entity.pdbx_description
1 polymer ?
#
loop_
_entity_poly.entity_id
_entity_poly.type
_entity_poly.pdbx_seq_one_letter_code
_entity_poly.pdbx_strand_id
1 'polypeptide(L)'
;PQRGDIVVINRYTDEPLIKRVIFMGGSFFKPGNVTPTAEFNWWFDPEAARIVVRTPFREQIMVGLDVCEKMPFSSDRYQAFLAGQRPEMKKLLESTYAGQQFAKDKAFSQYVWDVLAAAILIDPSLITEERTCAVDVNAEFGPSYGQALAYPDNGPQGSQKARIVMTIDQERFWNMLTAR
;
A
#
# COMPACT_ATOMS: atom_id res chain seq x y z
N PRO A 1 7.14 4.72 8.93
CA PRO A 1 8.27 4.32 9.76
C PRO A 1 8.77 5.54 10.50
N GLN A 2 8.94 5.41 11.80
CA GLN A 2 9.57 6.49 12.57
C GLN A 2 11.07 6.50 12.28
N ARG A 3 11.67 7.68 12.35
CA ARG A 3 13.12 7.86 12.20
C ARG A 3 13.85 6.87 13.11
N GLY A 4 14.44 5.82 12.54
CA GLY A 4 15.13 4.77 13.30
C GLY A 4 14.53 3.39 13.16
N ASP A 5 13.57 3.17 12.29
CA ASP A 5 13.10 1.82 11.98
C ASP A 5 14.22 1.02 11.34
N ILE A 6 14.53 -0.09 11.96
CA ILE A 6 15.75 -0.85 11.73
C ILE A 6 15.55 -1.77 10.54
N VAL A 7 16.32 -1.55 9.48
CA VAL A 7 16.53 -2.57 8.47
C VAL A 7 17.48 -3.60 9.03
N VAL A 8 16.98 -4.78 9.37
CA VAL A 8 17.81 -5.86 9.89
C VAL A 8 18.56 -6.50 8.73
N ILE A 9 19.86 -6.21 8.65
CA ILE A 9 20.78 -6.82 7.69
C ILE A 9 21.52 -7.96 8.38
N ASN A 10 21.68 -9.09 7.68
CA ASN A 10 22.54 -10.17 8.16
C ASN A 10 24.01 -9.72 8.11
N ARG A 11 24.62 -9.51 9.27
CA ARG A 11 26.03 -9.07 9.40
C ARG A 11 27.06 -10.02 8.79
N TYR A 12 26.68 -11.26 8.54
CA TYR A 12 27.62 -12.29 8.04
C TYR A 12 27.56 -12.46 6.52
N THR A 13 26.46 -12.09 5.88
CA THR A 13 26.25 -12.34 4.44
C THR A 13 25.96 -11.05 3.66
N ASP A 14 25.85 -9.88 4.33
CA ASP A 14 25.36 -8.61 3.76
C ASP A 14 23.99 -8.73 3.06
N GLU A 15 23.29 -9.87 3.25
CA GLU A 15 21.96 -10.08 2.71
C GLU A 15 20.88 -9.59 3.69
N PRO A 16 19.81 -8.95 3.20
CA PRO A 16 18.68 -8.59 4.05
C PRO A 16 18.03 -9.87 4.60
N LEU A 17 17.78 -9.88 5.91
CA LEU A 17 17.01 -10.97 6.55
C LEU A 17 15.56 -11.01 6.06
N ILE A 18 15.03 -9.87 5.66
CA ILE A 18 13.70 -9.73 5.08
C ILE A 18 13.80 -10.01 3.58
N LYS A 19 13.16 -11.08 3.12
CA LYS A 19 13.18 -11.48 1.71
C LYS A 19 12.27 -10.62 0.84
N ARG A 20 11.08 -10.28 1.34
CA ARG A 20 10.05 -9.55 0.63
C ARG A 20 9.48 -8.45 1.50
N VAL A 21 9.27 -7.29 0.92
CA VAL A 21 8.51 -6.20 1.54
C VAL A 21 7.39 -5.78 0.60
N ILE A 22 6.19 -5.64 1.16
CA ILE A 22 5.03 -5.09 0.45
C ILE A 22 4.67 -3.79 1.13
N PHE A 23 4.71 -2.70 0.36
CA PHE A 23 4.42 -1.36 0.86
C PHE A 23 3.00 -0.96 0.50
N MET A 24 2.20 -0.51 1.47
CA MET A 24 1.10 0.38 1.13
C MET A 24 1.63 1.81 1.16
N GLY A 25 1.64 2.48 0.02
CA GLY A 25 2.08 3.86 -0.11
C GLY A 25 2.56 4.24 -1.51
N GLY A 26 2.77 5.53 -1.67
CA GLY A 26 3.19 6.13 -2.93
C GLY A 26 2.06 6.27 -3.95
N SER A 27 2.33 7.14 -4.93
CA SER A 27 1.50 7.33 -6.12
C SER A 27 2.45 7.53 -7.29
N PHE A 28 2.52 6.54 -8.20
CA PHE A 28 3.56 6.50 -9.22
C PHE A 28 3.08 7.05 -10.57
N PHE A 29 1.86 6.75 -10.98
CA PHE A 29 1.32 7.07 -12.30
C PHE A 29 0.02 7.87 -12.24
N LYS A 30 -0.30 8.41 -11.05
CA LYS A 30 -1.47 9.25 -10.82
C LYS A 30 -1.15 10.35 -9.80
N PRO A 31 -2.01 11.36 -9.62
CA PRO A 31 -1.86 12.37 -8.57
C PRO A 31 -1.84 11.76 -7.16
N GLY A 32 -1.20 12.47 -6.24
CA GLY A 32 -1.25 12.15 -4.82
C GLY A 32 -2.61 12.46 -4.18
N ASN A 33 -2.77 12.06 -2.92
CA ASN A 33 -3.99 12.32 -2.13
C ASN A 33 -3.79 13.35 -1.01
N VAL A 34 -2.55 13.75 -0.73
CA VAL A 34 -2.23 14.83 0.25
C VAL A 34 -1.71 16.06 -0.46
N THR A 35 -0.81 15.89 -1.42
CA THR A 35 -0.40 16.94 -2.34
C THR A 35 -0.67 16.49 -3.77
N PRO A 36 -0.60 17.38 -4.77
CA PRO A 36 -0.76 16.96 -6.17
C PRO A 36 0.18 15.83 -6.60
N THR A 37 1.30 15.63 -5.91
CA THR A 37 2.35 14.69 -6.30
C THR A 37 2.61 13.58 -5.29
N ALA A 38 2.11 13.70 -4.05
CA ALA A 38 2.50 12.80 -2.97
C ALA A 38 1.29 12.10 -2.30
N GLU A 39 1.47 10.82 -2.03
CA GLU A 39 0.60 10.01 -1.19
C GLU A 39 0.96 10.23 0.30
N PHE A 40 -0.03 10.09 1.19
CA PHE A 40 0.05 10.43 2.61
C PHE A 40 1.21 9.75 3.35
N ASN A 41 1.38 8.44 3.22
CA ASN A 41 2.39 7.70 3.99
C ASN A 41 3.80 8.15 3.59
N TRP A 42 4.05 8.35 2.30
CA TRP A 42 5.35 8.78 1.80
C TRP A 42 5.59 10.28 1.98
N TRP A 43 4.53 11.08 1.98
CA TRP A 43 4.61 12.50 2.31
C TRP A 43 4.90 12.74 3.80
N PHE A 44 4.39 11.86 4.68
CA PHE A 44 4.53 12.02 6.12
C PHE A 44 5.99 11.89 6.60
N ASP A 45 6.76 10.97 6.01
CA ASP A 45 8.20 10.81 6.27
C ASP A 45 8.93 10.31 5.01
N PRO A 46 9.22 11.21 4.04
CA PRO A 46 9.85 10.83 2.78
C PRO A 46 11.28 10.32 2.94
N GLU A 47 11.99 10.82 3.95
CA GLU A 47 13.35 10.38 4.25
C GLU A 47 13.36 8.91 4.69
N ALA A 48 12.47 8.53 5.58
CA ALA A 48 12.32 7.13 6.00
C ALA A 48 11.84 6.26 4.84
N ALA A 49 10.84 6.70 4.07
CA ALA A 49 10.37 5.99 2.90
C ALA A 49 11.50 5.75 1.90
N ARG A 50 12.33 6.78 1.61
CA ARG A 50 13.48 6.67 0.72
C ARG A 50 14.53 5.68 1.20
N ILE A 51 14.83 5.68 2.49
CA ILE A 51 15.77 4.72 3.09
C ILE A 51 15.27 3.29 2.87
N VAL A 52 13.99 3.04 3.13
CA VAL A 52 13.43 1.70 3.02
C VAL A 52 13.33 1.23 1.57
N VAL A 53 12.86 2.07 0.64
CA VAL A 53 12.76 1.66 -0.78
C VAL A 53 14.12 1.46 -1.45
N ARG A 54 15.17 2.11 -0.94
CA ARG A 54 16.56 1.94 -1.39
C ARG A 54 17.27 0.75 -0.76
N THR A 55 16.64 0.10 0.22
CA THR A 55 17.20 -1.11 0.82
C THR A 55 17.11 -2.29 -0.17
N PRO A 56 18.18 -3.06 -0.38
CA PRO A 56 18.24 -4.11 -1.39
C PRO A 56 17.52 -5.38 -0.91
N PHE A 57 16.21 -5.33 -0.72
CA PHE A 57 15.38 -6.52 -0.51
C PHE A 57 15.37 -7.37 -1.79
N ARG A 58 15.20 -8.67 -1.65
CA ARG A 58 15.09 -9.56 -2.81
C ARG A 58 13.87 -9.25 -3.66
N GLU A 59 12.79 -8.82 -3.02
CA GLU A 59 11.54 -8.43 -3.69
C GLU A 59 10.88 -7.26 -2.98
N GLN A 60 10.49 -6.26 -3.75
CA GLN A 60 9.72 -5.11 -3.31
C GLN A 60 8.45 -5.01 -4.14
N ILE A 61 7.29 -4.92 -3.49
CA ILE A 61 5.98 -4.76 -4.14
C ILE A 61 5.34 -3.48 -3.61
N MET A 62 4.97 -2.59 -4.53
CA MET A 62 4.35 -1.31 -4.23
C MET A 62 2.84 -1.38 -4.48
N VAL A 63 2.06 -1.21 -3.42
CA VAL A 63 0.60 -1.14 -3.43
C VAL A 63 0.22 0.31 -3.17
N GLY A 64 0.39 1.13 -4.20
CA GLY A 64 0.14 2.57 -4.15
C GLY A 64 -1.30 2.96 -4.45
N LEU A 65 -1.54 4.29 -4.54
CA LEU A 65 -2.84 4.81 -4.96
C LEU A 65 -3.25 4.29 -6.33
N ASP A 66 -2.27 3.92 -7.17
CA ASP A 66 -2.45 3.39 -8.53
C ASP A 66 -3.41 2.20 -8.60
N VAL A 67 -3.42 1.38 -7.56
CA VAL A 67 -4.34 0.24 -7.41
C VAL A 67 -5.38 0.46 -6.32
N CYS A 68 -5.03 1.06 -5.18
CA CYS A 68 -5.93 1.19 -4.03
C CYS A 68 -7.19 2.01 -4.37
N GLU A 69 -7.07 3.08 -5.15
CA GLU A 69 -8.21 3.92 -5.52
C GLU A 69 -9.11 3.30 -6.61
N LYS A 70 -8.74 2.13 -7.13
CA LYS A 70 -9.63 1.29 -7.94
C LYS A 70 -10.48 0.34 -7.10
N MET A 71 -10.28 0.34 -5.77
CA MET A 71 -10.88 -0.59 -4.82
C MET A 71 -11.79 0.14 -3.81
N PRO A 72 -12.92 0.71 -4.26
CA PRO A 72 -13.85 1.38 -3.35
C PRO A 72 -14.52 0.37 -2.41
N PHE A 73 -14.46 0.66 -1.12
CA PHE A 73 -15.17 -0.07 -0.07
C PHE A 73 -16.48 0.66 0.21
N SER A 74 -17.52 0.30 -0.54
CA SER A 74 -18.86 0.88 -0.43
C SER A 74 -19.60 0.37 0.79
N SER A 75 -20.71 1.05 1.14
CA SER A 75 -21.59 0.63 2.21
C SER A 75 -22.11 -0.80 2.03
N ASP A 76 -22.48 -1.21 0.81
CA ASP A 76 -22.94 -2.57 0.53
C ASP A 76 -21.85 -3.61 0.79
N ARG A 77 -20.60 -3.33 0.37
CA ARG A 77 -19.45 -4.20 0.65
C ARG A 77 -19.14 -4.29 2.13
N TYR A 78 -19.26 -3.16 2.85
CA TYR A 78 -19.10 -3.16 4.30
C TYR A 78 -20.15 -4.04 4.98
N GLN A 79 -21.41 -3.95 4.58
CA GLN A 79 -22.47 -4.80 5.15
C GLN A 79 -22.25 -6.28 4.83
N ALA A 80 -21.86 -6.62 3.62
CA ALA A 80 -21.51 -7.99 3.24
C ALA A 80 -20.34 -8.53 4.07
N PHE A 81 -19.30 -7.71 4.27
CA PHE A 81 -18.16 -8.04 5.12
C PHE A 81 -18.58 -8.26 6.57
N LEU A 82 -19.41 -7.36 7.14
CA LEU A 82 -19.91 -7.49 8.52
C LEU A 82 -20.74 -8.76 8.70
N ALA A 83 -21.56 -9.13 7.73
CA ALA A 83 -22.42 -10.31 7.81
C ALA A 83 -21.62 -11.61 8.05
N GLY A 84 -20.38 -11.68 7.55
CA GLY A 84 -19.47 -12.80 7.74
C GLY A 84 -18.71 -12.80 9.08
N GLN A 85 -18.76 -11.70 9.86
CA GLN A 85 -17.94 -11.56 11.07
C GLN A 85 -18.59 -12.17 12.30
N ARG A 86 -17.74 -12.63 13.25
CA ARG A 86 -18.18 -13.03 14.59
C ARG A 86 -18.76 -11.83 15.36
N PRO A 87 -19.69 -12.03 16.30
CA PRO A 87 -20.36 -10.93 17.00
C PRO A 87 -19.42 -9.90 17.64
N GLU A 88 -18.32 -10.35 18.25
CA GLU A 88 -17.34 -9.48 18.90
C GLU A 88 -16.60 -8.60 17.89
N MET A 89 -16.21 -9.19 16.75
CA MET A 89 -15.54 -8.48 15.67
C MET A 89 -16.50 -7.48 15.01
N LYS A 90 -17.75 -7.89 14.77
CA LYS A 90 -18.79 -7.01 14.25
C LYS A 90 -18.98 -5.78 15.13
N LYS A 91 -19.12 -5.96 16.45
CA LYS A 91 -19.24 -4.87 17.40
C LYS A 91 -18.02 -3.95 17.38
N LEU A 92 -16.81 -4.51 17.29
CA LEU A 92 -15.59 -3.74 17.18
C LEU A 92 -15.58 -2.89 15.89
N LEU A 93 -15.86 -3.49 14.73
CA LEU A 93 -15.87 -2.80 13.43
C LEU A 93 -16.93 -1.69 13.40
N GLU A 94 -18.12 -1.93 13.92
CA GLU A 94 -19.21 -0.93 14.04
C GLU A 94 -18.83 0.24 14.96
N SER A 95 -17.97 0.02 15.95
CA SER A 95 -17.48 1.07 16.85
C SER A 95 -16.40 1.96 16.26
N THR A 96 -15.76 1.55 15.16
CA THR A 96 -14.73 2.35 14.48
C THR A 96 -15.32 3.61 13.83
N TYR A 97 -14.48 4.61 13.55
CA TYR A 97 -14.90 5.80 12.82
C TYR A 97 -15.56 5.43 11.48
N ALA A 98 -14.93 4.56 10.70
CA ALA A 98 -15.47 4.11 9.41
C ALA A 98 -16.81 3.38 9.57
N GLY A 99 -16.94 2.49 10.57
CA GLY A 99 -18.18 1.79 10.88
C GLY A 99 -19.32 2.76 11.20
N GLN A 100 -19.04 3.79 11.98
CA GLN A 100 -20.02 4.83 12.29
C GLN A 100 -20.42 5.66 11.06
N GLN A 101 -19.49 5.94 10.14
CA GLN A 101 -19.81 6.63 8.88
C GLN A 101 -20.69 5.77 7.97
N PHE A 102 -20.37 4.48 7.82
CA PHE A 102 -21.19 3.53 7.06
C PHE A 102 -22.61 3.37 7.64
N ALA A 103 -22.76 3.49 8.95
CA ALA A 103 -24.08 3.43 9.59
C ALA A 103 -24.92 4.71 9.37
N LYS A 104 -24.25 5.87 9.27
CA LYS A 104 -24.91 7.18 9.10
C LYS A 104 -25.24 7.53 7.67
N ASP A 105 -24.37 7.16 6.73
CA ASP A 105 -24.47 7.55 5.34
C ASP A 105 -24.28 6.34 4.40
N LYS A 106 -25.34 5.97 3.70
CA LYS A 106 -25.29 4.87 2.71
C LYS A 106 -24.45 5.19 1.48
N ALA A 107 -24.23 6.47 1.19
CA ALA A 107 -23.36 6.90 0.10
C ALA A 107 -21.89 6.95 0.51
N PHE A 108 -21.59 6.80 1.82
CA PHE A 108 -20.21 6.78 2.28
C PHE A 108 -19.42 5.63 1.66
N SER A 109 -18.23 5.94 1.21
CA SER A 109 -17.27 4.98 0.67
C SER A 109 -15.87 5.42 1.04
N GLN A 110 -14.99 4.47 1.23
CA GLN A 110 -13.56 4.69 1.36
C GLN A 110 -12.80 3.70 0.49
N TYR A 111 -11.50 3.83 0.38
CA TYR A 111 -10.71 2.86 -0.35
C TYR A 111 -10.14 1.80 0.58
N VAL A 112 -9.78 0.66 -0.01
CA VAL A 112 -9.04 -0.40 0.70
C VAL A 112 -7.54 -0.10 0.56
N TRP A 113 -6.88 0.10 1.67
CA TRP A 113 -5.46 0.47 1.75
C TRP A 113 -4.60 -0.74 2.15
N ASP A 114 -4.22 -0.81 3.42
CA ASP A 114 -3.32 -1.83 3.98
C ASP A 114 -3.84 -3.25 3.84
N VAL A 115 -5.16 -3.43 3.88
CA VAL A 115 -5.80 -4.74 3.69
C VAL A 115 -5.49 -5.32 2.31
N LEU A 116 -5.35 -4.46 1.27
CA LEU A 116 -4.95 -4.89 -0.06
C LEU A 116 -3.50 -5.39 -0.08
N ALA A 117 -2.59 -4.68 0.58
CA ALA A 117 -1.21 -5.12 0.72
C ALA A 117 -1.10 -6.44 1.47
N ALA A 118 -1.88 -6.62 2.54
CA ALA A 118 -1.97 -7.87 3.30
C ALA A 118 -2.54 -9.02 2.45
N ALA A 119 -3.57 -8.77 1.63
CA ALA A 119 -4.13 -9.77 0.74
C ALA A 119 -3.12 -10.24 -0.32
N ILE A 120 -2.36 -9.32 -0.92
CA ILE A 120 -1.28 -9.64 -1.86
C ILE A 120 -0.15 -10.43 -1.20
N LEU A 121 0.13 -10.19 0.10
CA LEU A 121 1.10 -11.00 0.84
C LEU A 121 0.63 -12.46 0.98
N ILE A 122 -0.66 -12.66 1.22
CA ILE A 122 -1.26 -13.99 1.38
C ILE A 122 -1.39 -14.70 0.02
N ASP A 123 -1.85 -13.98 -1.00
CA ASP A 123 -2.05 -14.50 -2.35
C ASP A 123 -1.52 -13.52 -3.42
N PRO A 124 -0.23 -13.62 -3.79
CA PRO A 124 0.36 -12.78 -4.83
C PRO A 124 -0.28 -12.94 -6.22
N SER A 125 -1.00 -14.03 -6.47
CA SER A 125 -1.70 -14.25 -7.74
C SER A 125 -2.95 -13.38 -7.92
N LEU A 126 -3.30 -12.59 -6.92
CA LEU A 126 -4.28 -11.52 -7.05
C LEU A 126 -3.83 -10.43 -8.04
N ILE A 127 -2.52 -10.23 -8.20
CA ILE A 127 -1.99 -9.20 -9.11
C ILE A 127 -2.25 -9.63 -10.56
N THR A 128 -3.00 -8.81 -11.30
CA THR A 128 -3.33 -9.05 -12.72
C THR A 128 -2.53 -8.15 -13.67
N GLU A 129 -2.07 -7.00 -13.18
CA GLU A 129 -1.18 -6.10 -13.94
C GLU A 129 -0.21 -5.42 -12.98
N GLU A 130 1.06 -5.35 -13.39
CA GLU A 130 2.11 -4.65 -12.67
C GLU A 130 3.13 -4.03 -13.60
N ARG A 131 3.90 -3.08 -13.08
CA ARG A 131 5.06 -2.50 -13.78
C ARG A 131 6.29 -2.66 -12.91
N THR A 132 7.38 -3.14 -13.51
CA THR A 132 8.68 -3.20 -12.84
C THR A 132 9.47 -1.95 -13.20
N CYS A 133 9.78 -1.13 -12.20
CA CYS A 133 10.55 0.11 -12.35
C CYS A 133 11.63 0.17 -11.27
N ALA A 134 12.69 0.94 -11.54
CA ALA A 134 13.52 1.41 -10.44
C ALA A 134 12.74 2.51 -9.70
N VAL A 135 12.70 2.43 -8.36
CA VAL A 135 11.89 3.34 -7.54
C VAL A 135 12.74 4.20 -6.63
N ASP A 136 12.27 5.40 -6.37
CA ASP A 136 12.84 6.32 -5.40
C ASP A 136 11.75 7.22 -4.81
N VAL A 137 12.12 8.00 -3.80
CA VAL A 137 11.25 8.99 -3.16
C VAL A 137 11.94 10.35 -3.18
N ASN A 138 11.22 11.38 -3.57
CA ASN A 138 11.73 12.75 -3.45
C ASN A 138 11.66 13.20 -1.99
N ALA A 139 12.82 13.27 -1.34
CA ALA A 139 12.97 13.77 0.03
C ALA A 139 13.50 15.22 0.08
N GLU A 140 13.58 15.92 -1.04
CA GLU A 140 13.94 17.33 -1.07
C GLU A 140 12.71 18.17 -0.77
N PHE A 141 12.84 19.05 0.23
CA PHE A 141 11.74 19.92 0.64
C PHE A 141 11.30 20.85 -0.49
N GLY A 142 10.01 20.82 -0.83
CA GLY A 142 9.44 21.59 -1.92
C GLY A 142 8.07 21.04 -2.37
N PRO A 143 7.54 21.51 -3.51
CA PRO A 143 6.20 21.13 -3.99
C PRO A 143 6.03 19.63 -4.26
N SER A 144 7.12 18.90 -4.50
CA SER A 144 7.14 17.45 -4.75
C SER A 144 7.71 16.63 -3.60
N TYR A 145 7.79 17.19 -2.40
CA TYR A 145 8.21 16.47 -1.20
C TYR A 145 7.31 15.24 -0.95
N GLY A 146 7.90 14.07 -0.82
CA GLY A 146 7.18 12.80 -0.69
C GLY A 146 6.70 12.18 -1.99
N GLN A 147 7.02 12.76 -3.16
CA GLN A 147 6.65 12.18 -4.45
C GLN A 147 7.31 10.82 -4.66
N ALA A 148 6.52 9.82 -5.06
CA ALA A 148 7.00 8.54 -5.55
C ALA A 148 7.53 8.69 -6.97
N LEU A 149 8.74 8.18 -7.22
CA LEU A 149 9.42 8.25 -8.50
C LEU A 149 9.59 6.85 -9.07
N ALA A 150 9.15 6.65 -10.31
CA ALA A 150 9.31 5.40 -11.05
C ALA A 150 10.12 5.65 -12.33
N TYR A 151 11.22 4.95 -12.45
CA TYR A 151 12.11 5.01 -13.61
C TYR A 151 11.98 3.68 -14.38
N PRO A 152 11.49 3.70 -15.63
CA PRO A 152 11.26 2.48 -16.42
C PRO A 152 12.52 1.62 -16.60
N ASP A 153 13.67 2.27 -16.77
CA ASP A 153 14.94 1.57 -17.01
C ASP A 153 15.83 1.58 -15.77
N ASN A 154 16.65 2.63 -15.64
CA ASN A 154 17.60 2.79 -14.55
C ASN A 154 17.29 4.08 -13.78
N GLY A 155 17.12 3.95 -12.48
CA GLY A 155 16.97 5.10 -11.59
C GLY A 155 18.31 5.68 -11.12
N PRO A 156 18.27 6.71 -10.26
CA PRO A 156 19.45 7.24 -9.60
C PRO A 156 20.21 6.16 -8.83
N GLN A 157 21.49 6.42 -8.57
CA GLN A 157 22.31 5.52 -7.79
C GLN A 157 21.65 5.21 -6.43
N GLY A 158 21.57 3.93 -6.11
CA GLY A 158 20.95 3.41 -4.88
C GLY A 158 19.47 3.07 -5.02
N SER A 159 18.77 3.48 -6.09
CA SER A 159 17.39 3.03 -6.32
C SER A 159 17.34 1.51 -6.56
N GLN A 160 16.26 0.87 -6.13
CA GLN A 160 16.04 -0.56 -6.29
C GLN A 160 14.88 -0.81 -7.24
N LYS A 161 14.89 -1.96 -7.92
CA LYS A 161 13.74 -2.39 -8.74
C LYS A 161 12.61 -2.86 -7.84
N ALA A 162 11.40 -2.39 -8.13
CA ALA A 162 10.18 -2.80 -7.46
C ALA A 162 9.08 -3.10 -8.47
N ARG A 163 8.17 -3.99 -8.08
CA ARG A 163 6.94 -4.30 -8.80
C ARG A 163 5.84 -3.35 -8.31
N ILE A 164 5.35 -2.48 -9.17
CA ILE A 164 4.29 -1.53 -8.87
C ILE A 164 2.97 -2.14 -9.34
N VAL A 165 2.08 -2.44 -8.41
CA VAL A 165 0.79 -3.07 -8.69
C VAL A 165 -0.13 -2.05 -9.35
N MET A 166 -0.64 -2.39 -10.54
CA MET A 166 -1.53 -1.54 -11.31
C MET A 166 -3.00 -2.00 -11.21
N THR A 167 -3.21 -3.31 -11.26
CA THR A 167 -4.56 -3.93 -11.13
C THR A 167 -4.48 -5.26 -10.40
N ILE A 168 -5.61 -5.65 -9.81
CA ILE A 168 -5.79 -6.95 -9.18
C ILE A 168 -7.10 -7.59 -9.65
N ASP A 169 -7.24 -8.88 -9.40
CA ASP A 169 -8.51 -9.59 -9.48
C ASP A 169 -9.42 -9.15 -8.33
N GLN A 170 -10.28 -8.18 -8.62
CA GLN A 170 -11.17 -7.57 -7.63
C GLN A 170 -12.19 -8.58 -7.07
N GLU A 171 -12.73 -9.45 -7.90
CA GLU A 171 -13.72 -10.43 -7.47
C GLU A 171 -13.12 -11.41 -6.46
N ARG A 172 -11.94 -11.96 -6.77
CA ARG A 172 -11.21 -12.84 -5.85
C ARG A 172 -10.85 -12.13 -4.56
N PHE A 173 -10.39 -10.88 -4.63
CA PHE A 173 -10.06 -10.10 -3.44
C PHE A 173 -11.28 -9.93 -2.52
N TRP A 174 -12.44 -9.53 -3.06
CA TRP A 174 -13.64 -9.37 -2.24
C TRP A 174 -14.15 -10.69 -1.68
N ASN A 175 -14.08 -11.77 -2.47
CA ASN A 175 -14.43 -13.10 -2.00
C ASN A 175 -13.52 -13.56 -0.85
N MET A 176 -12.21 -13.27 -0.94
CA MET A 176 -11.25 -13.58 0.12
C MET A 176 -11.58 -12.87 1.43
N LEU A 177 -12.03 -11.60 1.39
CA LEU A 177 -12.42 -10.83 2.58
C LEU A 177 -13.74 -11.31 3.19
N THR A 178 -14.66 -11.83 2.40
CA THR A 178 -15.99 -12.26 2.84
C THR A 178 -16.12 -13.76 3.07
N ALA A 179 -15.11 -14.55 2.68
CA ALA A 179 -15.06 -15.99 2.93
C ALA A 179 -15.07 -16.29 4.45
N ARG A 180 -15.81 -17.36 4.81
CA ARG A 180 -15.92 -17.87 6.18
C ARG A 180 -14.90 -18.94 6.44
#